data_d35214d4f4a7a582c7dc3dae2234d343
#
_entry.id   d35214d4f4a7a582c7dc3dae2234d343
#
_cell.length_a   1.000
_cell.length_b   1.000
_cell.length_c   1.000
_cell.angle_alpha   90.00
_cell.angle_beta   90.00
_cell.angle_gamma   90.00
#
_symmetry.space_group_name_H-M   'P 1'
#
loop_
_entity.id
_entity.type
_entity.pdbx_description
1 polymer ?
#
loop_
_entity_poly.entity_id
_entity_poly.type
_entity_poly.pdbx_seq_one_letter_code
_entity_poly.pdbx_strand_id
1 'polypeptide(L)'
;MKENTAAGLEMICIACPIACRLTVSQSGPDVTVTGNRCARGAAYGREEFHAPMRIVTAVIPTDSAQFPCAPVRTDKPVPRDKVRELLQKLYATRVALPVQSGDVVITDFDGARVIYTRTLPPDEVASIGEPGAESKGDDKVS
;
A
#
# COMPACT_ATOMS: atom_id res chain seq x y z
N MET A 1 8.69 -6.11 23.49
CA MET A 1 10.14 -5.87 23.58
C MET A 1 10.83 -7.22 23.40
N LYS A 2 11.44 -7.48 22.26
CA LYS A 2 12.32 -8.64 22.11
C LYS A 2 13.71 -8.16 22.45
N GLU A 3 14.20 -8.60 23.58
CA GLU A 3 15.58 -8.39 24.01
C GLU A 3 16.52 -8.98 22.95
N ASN A 4 17.32 -8.12 22.37
CA ASN A 4 18.32 -8.49 21.37
C ASN A 4 19.59 -8.91 22.11
N THR A 5 19.55 -10.14 22.65
CA THR A 5 20.71 -10.75 23.33
C THR A 5 21.71 -11.17 22.25
N ALA A 6 22.93 -10.64 22.27
CA ALA A 6 24.21 -11.11 21.69
C ALA A 6 24.25 -11.89 20.34
N ALA A 7 23.16 -12.37 19.82
CA ALA A 7 23.03 -12.94 18.47
C ALA A 7 22.66 -11.80 17.51
N GLY A 8 23.56 -11.46 16.58
CA GLY A 8 23.32 -10.40 15.61
C GLY A 8 22.02 -10.61 14.83
N LEU A 9 21.32 -9.52 14.50
CA LEU A 9 20.14 -9.56 13.65
C LEU A 9 20.56 -9.87 12.21
N GLU A 10 20.06 -11.00 11.67
CA GLU A 10 20.28 -11.35 10.27
C GLU A 10 19.23 -10.72 9.36
N MET A 11 19.69 -10.14 8.24
CA MET A 11 18.81 -9.55 7.23
C MET A 11 19.43 -9.67 5.83
N ILE A 12 18.59 -9.53 4.80
CA ILE A 12 19.03 -9.48 3.41
C ILE A 12 19.09 -8.01 2.97
N CYS A 13 20.23 -7.60 2.42
CA CYS A 13 20.39 -6.26 1.84
C CYS A 13 19.56 -6.16 0.54
N ILE A 14 18.73 -5.14 0.44
CA ILE A 14 17.92 -4.85 -0.75
C ILE A 14 18.43 -3.63 -1.55
N ALA A 15 19.59 -3.07 -1.18
CA ALA A 15 20.15 -1.90 -1.86
C ALA A 15 20.63 -2.18 -3.30
N CYS A 16 20.80 -3.45 -3.68
CA CYS A 16 21.12 -3.88 -5.04
C CYS A 16 20.73 -5.37 -5.23
N PRO A 17 20.69 -5.89 -6.48
CA PRO A 17 20.28 -7.26 -6.79
C PRO A 17 21.19 -8.37 -6.21
N ILE A 18 22.38 -8.04 -5.69
CA ILE A 18 23.31 -9.03 -5.11
C ILE A 18 22.73 -9.68 -3.84
N ALA A 19 21.81 -8.99 -3.13
CA ALA A 19 21.09 -9.53 -1.98
C ALA A 19 22.05 -10.09 -0.89
N CYS A 20 23.07 -9.33 -0.48
CA CYS A 20 24.01 -9.74 0.55
C CYS A 20 23.30 -10.10 1.85
N ARG A 21 23.68 -11.20 2.47
CA ARG A 21 23.25 -11.55 3.83
C ARG A 21 24.07 -10.72 4.82
N LEU A 22 23.38 -9.87 5.56
CA LEU A 22 23.98 -9.00 6.57
C LEU A 22 23.71 -9.55 7.96
N THR A 23 24.69 -9.39 8.84
CA THR A 23 24.52 -9.57 10.29
C THR A 23 24.78 -8.24 10.96
N VAL A 24 23.78 -7.73 11.67
CA VAL A 24 23.86 -6.47 12.41
C VAL A 24 23.89 -6.76 13.89
N SER A 25 24.92 -6.30 14.56
CA SER A 25 25.08 -6.45 16.02
C SER A 25 25.27 -5.09 16.65
N GLN A 26 24.78 -4.94 17.87
CA GLN A 26 24.96 -3.73 18.67
C GLN A 26 25.83 -4.05 19.90
N SER A 27 26.84 -3.23 20.12
CA SER A 27 27.68 -3.29 21.32
C SER A 27 27.76 -1.88 21.93
N GLY A 28 27.00 -1.66 22.98
CA GLY A 28 26.83 -0.31 23.55
C GLY A 28 26.19 0.65 22.54
N PRO A 29 26.78 1.82 22.29
CA PRO A 29 26.29 2.78 21.31
C PRO A 29 26.61 2.38 19.86
N ASP A 30 27.54 1.44 19.63
CA ASP A 30 28.07 1.11 18.31
C ASP A 30 27.28 -0.01 17.63
N VAL A 31 26.89 0.23 16.37
CA VAL A 31 26.25 -0.77 15.51
C VAL A 31 27.22 -1.22 14.43
N THR A 32 27.53 -2.51 14.45
CA THR A 32 28.42 -3.15 13.49
C THR A 32 27.58 -3.96 12.48
N VAL A 33 27.88 -3.76 11.19
CA VAL A 33 27.28 -4.52 10.09
C VAL A 33 28.38 -5.33 9.41
N THR A 34 28.14 -6.62 9.25
CA THR A 34 29.03 -7.56 8.56
C THR A 34 28.30 -8.27 7.42
N GLY A 35 29.05 -8.91 6.50
CA GLY A 35 28.47 -9.61 5.34
C GLY A 35 28.16 -8.67 4.15
N ASN A 36 28.33 -7.37 4.30
CA ASN A 36 28.15 -6.42 3.21
C ASN A 36 29.35 -6.49 2.23
N ARG A 37 29.06 -6.43 0.93
CA ARG A 37 30.09 -6.34 -0.13
C ARG A 37 30.41 -4.90 -0.53
N CYS A 38 29.63 -3.92 -0.06
CA CYS A 38 29.84 -2.50 -0.36
C CYS A 38 29.33 -1.61 0.76
N ALA A 39 29.69 -0.33 0.73
CA ALA A 39 29.30 0.67 1.72
C ALA A 39 27.78 0.87 1.80
N ARG A 40 27.04 0.71 0.67
CA ARG A 40 25.58 0.80 0.65
C ARG A 40 24.92 -0.28 1.50
N GLY A 41 25.46 -1.52 1.49
CA GLY A 41 24.97 -2.59 2.34
C GLY A 41 25.17 -2.30 3.82
N ALA A 42 26.30 -1.73 4.20
CA ALA A 42 26.56 -1.32 5.57
C ALA A 42 25.61 -0.19 6.03
N ALA A 43 25.37 0.81 5.19
CA ALA A 43 24.43 1.89 5.45
C ALA A 43 22.99 1.34 5.62
N TYR A 44 22.53 0.50 4.66
CA TYR A 44 21.24 -0.14 4.73
C TYR A 44 21.04 -0.95 6.03
N GLY A 45 22.04 -1.75 6.43
CA GLY A 45 21.97 -2.55 7.65
C GLY A 45 21.81 -1.68 8.91
N ARG A 46 22.49 -0.55 9.00
CA ARG A 46 22.36 0.38 10.13
C ARG A 46 20.98 1.05 10.14
N GLU A 47 20.53 1.58 8.99
CA GLU A 47 19.22 2.23 8.86
C GLU A 47 18.07 1.29 9.22
N GLU A 48 18.09 0.09 8.65
CA GLU A 48 17.06 -0.93 8.91
C GLU A 48 17.05 -1.42 10.37
N PHE A 49 18.21 -1.40 11.01
CA PHE A 49 18.33 -1.76 12.43
C PHE A 49 17.75 -0.69 13.36
N HIS A 50 18.05 0.58 13.10
CA HIS A 50 17.65 1.70 13.96
C HIS A 50 16.21 2.18 13.70
N ALA A 51 15.84 2.33 12.45
CA ALA A 51 14.57 2.94 12.04
C ALA A 51 14.06 2.30 10.74
N PRO A 52 13.52 1.08 10.79
CA PRO A 52 13.00 0.41 9.61
C PRO A 52 11.81 1.18 9.04
N MET A 53 11.92 1.61 7.79
CA MET A 53 10.90 2.39 7.08
C MET A 53 10.28 1.57 5.96
N ARG A 54 8.98 1.78 5.68
CA ARG A 54 8.23 1.03 4.65
C ARG A 54 7.34 1.95 3.82
N ILE A 55 7.35 1.76 2.51
CA ILE A 55 6.25 2.21 1.65
C ILE A 55 5.11 1.21 1.85
N VAL A 56 3.93 1.70 2.16
CA VAL A 56 2.74 0.86 2.38
C VAL A 56 1.83 0.98 1.16
N THR A 57 1.45 -0.17 0.62
CA THR A 57 0.39 -0.29 -0.38
C THR A 57 -0.75 -1.10 0.21
N ALA A 58 -1.98 -0.67 -0.05
CA ALA A 58 -3.18 -1.32 0.45
C ALA A 58 -4.35 -1.13 -0.50
N VAL A 59 -5.46 -1.79 -0.23
CA VAL A 59 -6.76 -1.51 -0.84
C VAL A 59 -7.73 -1.08 0.25
N ILE A 60 -8.57 -0.10 -0.04
CA ILE A 60 -9.60 0.38 0.88
C ILE A 60 -10.99 0.13 0.30
N PRO A 61 -12.00 -0.15 1.14
CA PRO A 61 -13.35 -0.40 0.67
C PRO A 61 -13.97 0.88 0.09
N THR A 62 -14.76 0.70 -0.96
CA THR A 62 -15.59 1.75 -1.55
C THR A 62 -17.08 1.48 -1.30
N ASP A 63 -17.93 2.44 -1.62
CA ASP A 63 -19.39 2.26 -1.60
C ASP A 63 -19.94 1.74 -2.93
N SER A 64 -19.05 1.47 -3.91
CA SER A 64 -19.39 0.99 -5.24
C SER A 64 -19.50 -0.53 -5.29
N ALA A 65 -20.57 -1.02 -5.92
CA ALA A 65 -20.70 -2.45 -6.22
C ALA A 65 -19.81 -2.87 -7.40
N GLN A 66 -19.56 -1.97 -8.33
CA GLN A 66 -18.74 -2.22 -9.52
C GLN A 66 -17.25 -2.21 -9.21
N PHE A 67 -16.82 -1.33 -8.29
CA PHE A 67 -15.44 -1.19 -7.85
C PHE A 67 -15.36 -1.30 -6.32
N PRO A 68 -15.45 -2.49 -5.74
CA PRO A 68 -15.60 -2.67 -4.29
C PRO A 68 -14.39 -2.24 -3.47
N CYS A 69 -13.25 -1.99 -4.11
CA CYS A 69 -12.05 -1.49 -3.44
C CYS A 69 -11.24 -0.55 -4.33
N ALA A 70 -10.56 0.40 -3.69
CA ALA A 70 -9.66 1.36 -4.32
C ALA A 70 -8.21 1.12 -3.87
N PRO A 71 -7.24 0.98 -4.79
CA PRO A 71 -5.84 0.80 -4.42
C PRO A 71 -5.21 2.12 -4.01
N VAL A 72 -4.45 2.08 -2.91
CA VAL A 72 -3.77 3.23 -2.33
C VAL A 72 -2.34 2.91 -1.96
N ARG A 73 -1.50 3.93 -1.80
CA ARG A 73 -0.15 3.81 -1.26
C ARG A 73 0.27 5.04 -0.48
N THR A 74 1.26 4.91 0.37
CA THR A 74 1.94 6.06 0.94
C THR A 74 2.87 6.70 -0.10
N ASP A 75 2.95 8.04 -0.12
CA ASP A 75 3.87 8.78 -1.02
C ASP A 75 5.31 8.77 -0.51
N LYS A 76 5.49 8.61 0.80
CA LYS A 76 6.77 8.47 1.50
C LYS A 76 6.78 7.25 2.40
N PRO A 77 7.97 6.73 2.76
CA PRO A 77 8.08 5.66 3.74
C PRO A 77 7.55 6.10 5.11
N VAL A 78 6.92 5.16 5.81
CA VAL A 78 6.47 5.31 7.20
C VAL A 78 7.19 4.33 8.11
N PRO A 79 7.32 4.60 9.42
CA PRO A 79 7.92 3.67 10.37
C PRO A 79 7.20 2.32 10.36
N ARG A 80 7.96 1.23 10.37
CA ARG A 80 7.44 -0.15 10.31
C ARG A 80 6.45 -0.45 11.43
N ASP A 81 6.68 0.05 12.63
CA ASP A 81 5.80 -0.14 13.78
C ASP A 81 4.46 0.58 13.64
N LYS A 82 4.40 1.64 12.81
CA LYS A 82 3.19 2.41 12.50
C LYS A 82 2.33 1.80 11.38
N VAL A 83 2.85 0.83 10.63
CA VAL A 83 2.12 0.21 9.49
C VAL A 83 0.77 -0.36 9.92
N ARG A 84 0.70 -1.03 11.08
CA ARG A 84 -0.55 -1.61 11.59
C ARG A 84 -1.60 -0.53 11.88
N GLU A 85 -1.20 0.57 12.50
CA GLU A 85 -2.09 1.71 12.78
C GLU A 85 -2.61 2.33 11.49
N LEU A 86 -1.74 2.53 10.51
CA LEU A 86 -2.12 3.02 9.18
C LEU A 86 -3.15 2.10 8.52
N LEU A 87 -2.92 0.80 8.49
CA LEU A 87 -3.85 -0.17 7.89
C LEU A 87 -5.21 -0.18 8.59
N GLN A 88 -5.25 -0.06 9.92
CA GLN A 88 -6.51 0.04 10.67
C GLN A 88 -7.31 1.29 10.25
N LYS A 89 -6.65 2.45 10.11
CA LYS A 89 -7.28 3.68 9.62
C LYS A 89 -7.80 3.51 8.18
N LEU A 90 -7.01 2.92 7.31
CA LEU A 90 -7.38 2.70 5.91
C LEU A 90 -8.58 1.77 5.77
N TYR A 91 -8.61 0.66 6.49
CA TYR A 91 -9.72 -0.31 6.41
C TYR A 91 -11.01 0.20 7.07
N ALA A 92 -10.91 1.16 7.99
CA ALA A 92 -12.08 1.84 8.54
C ALA A 92 -12.62 2.97 7.64
N THR A 93 -11.85 3.38 6.63
CA THR A 93 -12.24 4.43 5.69
C THR A 93 -13.08 3.83 4.57
N ARG A 94 -14.23 4.45 4.28
CA ARG A 94 -15.03 4.16 3.09
C ARG A 94 -14.94 5.31 2.12
N VAL A 95 -14.93 5.00 0.85
CA VAL A 95 -14.69 5.95 -0.22
C VAL A 95 -15.84 5.94 -1.20
N ALA A 96 -16.37 7.13 -1.47
CA ALA A 96 -17.31 7.33 -2.57
C ALA A 96 -16.55 7.60 -3.88
N LEU A 97 -17.03 7.05 -4.99
CA LEU A 97 -16.49 7.30 -6.32
C LEU A 97 -17.14 8.54 -6.97
N PRO A 98 -16.49 9.21 -7.93
CA PRO A 98 -15.20 8.87 -8.55
C PRO A 98 -13.99 9.35 -7.75
N VAL A 99 -12.84 8.70 -7.98
CA VAL A 99 -11.53 9.13 -7.48
C VAL A 99 -10.50 9.13 -8.59
N GLN A 100 -9.49 9.99 -8.50
CA GLN A 100 -8.41 10.06 -9.47
C GLN A 100 -7.09 9.55 -8.87
N SER A 101 -6.25 8.96 -9.71
CA SER A 101 -4.89 8.60 -9.33
C SER A 101 -4.13 9.85 -8.89
N GLY A 102 -3.52 9.80 -7.70
CA GLY A 102 -2.83 10.93 -7.08
C GLY A 102 -3.68 11.72 -6.08
N ASP A 103 -5.01 11.57 -6.08
CA ASP A 103 -5.85 12.18 -5.06
C ASP A 103 -5.49 11.66 -3.66
N VAL A 104 -5.63 12.52 -2.65
CA VAL A 104 -5.20 12.23 -1.29
C VAL A 104 -6.36 11.64 -0.48
N VAL A 105 -6.10 10.49 0.14
CA VAL A 105 -7.02 9.81 1.09
C VAL A 105 -6.77 10.27 2.51
N ILE A 106 -5.49 10.29 2.91
CA ILE A 106 -5.03 10.75 4.22
C ILE A 106 -3.95 11.81 3.98
N THR A 107 -4.18 13.01 4.48
CA THR A 107 -3.32 14.19 4.23
C THR A 107 -2.01 14.15 5.01
N ASP A 108 -2.02 13.52 6.18
CA ASP A 108 -0.83 13.34 7.00
C ASP A 108 -0.95 12.07 7.87
N PHE A 109 0.04 11.23 7.74
CA PHE A 109 0.29 10.10 8.62
C PHE A 109 1.79 9.98 8.81
N ASP A 110 2.28 10.46 9.95
CA ASP A 110 3.71 10.45 10.29
C ASP A 110 4.59 11.09 9.20
N GLY A 111 4.13 12.21 8.61
CA GLY A 111 4.79 12.95 7.55
C GLY A 111 4.62 12.39 6.13
N ALA A 112 3.87 11.30 5.97
CA ALA A 112 3.51 10.74 4.67
C ALA A 112 2.01 10.99 4.35
N ARG A 113 1.69 11.09 3.07
CA ARG A 113 0.30 11.10 2.58
C ARG A 113 -0.05 9.73 2.01
N VAL A 114 -1.33 9.38 2.09
CA VAL A 114 -1.85 8.23 1.36
C VAL A 114 -2.60 8.73 0.13
N ILE A 115 -2.24 8.20 -1.02
CA ILE A 115 -2.78 8.60 -2.31
C ILE A 115 -3.35 7.41 -3.07
N TYR A 116 -4.38 7.66 -3.91
CA TYR A 116 -4.88 6.65 -4.86
C TYR A 116 -3.84 6.35 -5.93
N THR A 117 -3.70 5.08 -6.28
CA THR A 117 -2.78 4.65 -7.35
C THR A 117 -3.49 4.38 -8.67
N ARG A 118 -4.82 4.45 -8.69
CA ARG A 118 -5.65 4.21 -9.86
C ARG A 118 -6.84 5.19 -9.88
N THR A 119 -7.20 5.67 -11.05
CA THR A 119 -8.46 6.39 -11.29
C THR A 119 -9.60 5.37 -11.36
N LEU A 120 -10.65 5.59 -10.58
CA LEU A 120 -11.89 4.82 -10.61
C LEU A 120 -13.03 5.77 -11.01
N PRO A 121 -13.77 5.44 -12.08
CA PRO A 121 -14.90 6.27 -12.53
C PRO A 121 -16.08 6.17 -11.54
N PRO A 122 -17.11 7.03 -11.69
CA PRO A 122 -18.37 6.84 -10.98
C PRO A 122 -19.01 5.52 -11.41
N ASP A 123 -19.85 4.94 -10.55
CA ASP A 123 -20.67 3.80 -10.93
C ASP A 123 -21.51 4.17 -12.15
N GLU A 124 -21.45 3.36 -13.19
CA GLU A 124 -22.41 3.45 -14.26
C GLU A 124 -23.78 3.06 -13.67
N VAL A 125 -24.69 4.02 -13.63
CA VAL A 125 -26.11 3.71 -13.38
C VAL A 125 -26.49 2.79 -14.53
N ALA A 126 -26.71 1.50 -14.24
CA ALA A 126 -27.28 0.59 -15.20
C ALA A 126 -28.60 1.23 -15.65
N SER A 127 -28.61 1.82 -16.84
CA SER A 127 -29.85 2.16 -17.51
C SER A 127 -30.58 0.85 -17.69
N ILE A 128 -31.58 0.62 -16.85
CA ILE A 128 -32.53 -0.48 -17.01
C ILE A 128 -33.17 -0.18 -18.36
N GLY A 129 -32.73 -0.90 -19.41
CA GLY A 129 -33.37 -0.84 -20.70
C GLY A 129 -34.84 -1.14 -20.50
N GLU A 130 -35.69 -0.18 -20.83
CA GLU A 130 -37.13 -0.43 -20.91
C GLU A 130 -37.36 -1.64 -21.80
N PRO A 131 -38.14 -2.65 -21.36
CA PRO A 131 -38.47 -3.77 -22.21
C PRO A 131 -39.23 -3.21 -23.43
N GLY A 132 -38.64 -3.40 -24.62
CA GLY A 132 -39.22 -2.96 -25.88
C GLY A 132 -40.66 -3.32 -26.00
N ALA A 133 -41.49 -2.33 -26.26
CA ALA A 133 -42.90 -2.52 -26.61
C ALA A 133 -42.97 -3.42 -27.85
N GLU A 134 -43.53 -4.61 -27.70
CA GLU A 134 -43.92 -5.49 -28.79
C GLU A 134 -44.90 -4.76 -29.70
N SER A 135 -44.44 -4.42 -30.90
CA SER A 135 -45.35 -3.99 -31.97
C SER A 135 -46.21 -5.19 -32.40
N LYS A 136 -47.47 -5.18 -32.04
CA LYS A 136 -48.48 -6.07 -32.62
C LYS A 136 -48.53 -5.82 -34.14
N GLY A 137 -48.08 -6.80 -34.92
CA GLY A 137 -48.33 -6.88 -36.31
C GLY A 137 -49.85 -7.11 -36.58
N ASP A 138 -50.48 -6.16 -37.22
CA ASP A 138 -51.79 -6.33 -37.82
C ASP A 138 -51.69 -7.26 -39.01
N ASP A 139 -52.16 -8.49 -38.84
CA ASP A 139 -52.39 -9.42 -39.91
C ASP A 139 -53.73 -9.10 -40.54
N LYS A 140 -53.72 -8.44 -41.69
CA LYS A 140 -54.92 -8.22 -42.52
C LYS A 140 -54.85 -9.15 -43.71
N VAL A 141 -55.52 -10.30 -43.54
CA VAL A 141 -55.81 -11.23 -44.61
C VAL A 141 -57.02 -10.71 -45.37
N SER A 142 -56.90 -10.57 -46.66
CA SER A 142 -57.97 -10.48 -47.61
C SER A 142 -57.99 -11.71 -48.49
#